data_8aeec4e054a6a16f80d4b4ffc8c28ed5
#
_entry.id   8aeec4e054a6a16f80d4b4ffc8c28ed5
#
_cell.length_a   1.000
_cell.length_b   1.000
_cell.length_c   1.000
_cell.angle_alpha   90.00
_cell.angle_beta   90.00
_cell.angle_gamma   90.00
#
_symmetry.space_group_name_H-M   'P 1'
#
loop_
_entity.id
_entity.type
_entity.pdbx_description
1 polymer ?
#
loop_
_entity_poly.entity_id
_entity_poly.type
_entity_poly.pdbx_seq_one_letter_code
_entity_poly.pdbx_strand_id
1 'polypeptide(L)'
;MTSSLVGSEMCIRDRSTASPSCVTDALGNTACYAYDPRGRKTAEYGTALQPSVFAYDDADRLVSLMTFRVPGETIAADPQERTDGDMTAWSYDDASGLMTAKTYADGHGESYSYDDWNRLAVKRQARTVDGQGTPLATSYTYDPQTGNLVSVMHNDATPSLNYVYNHLNLLTQVADDSGTRTLAYNQYNEAESETTAGLAASALNYLRDGLGRSSGYSLHYGEGIVQQTAWEYDGCGRLSTVSLNNGDDPFVYGYHAVNGLLETLDYPNTLRRWYTREEKRDLLTRIDYLRPGSANYPAKTDYAYDALGRPTEKKDYFNTPAPGLTHSYSYNGRSELAADAMSRGGTYSYAYDNIGNRVTSREGSGASAEAYTANNLNQYTAITREEGASFAPAHDADGNQTKIQTSMGEWEVSYNALNQAARFIQGNRRVECRYDYLNRRIEKAVYEGDILMSKKRFIYHGYLQIAELDAAATESAMPVLRKTYLWDPLE
;
A
#
# COMPACT_ATOMS: atom_id res chain seq x y z
N MET A 1 -26.86 -1.94 -16.12
CA MET A 1 -25.51 -1.60 -16.58
C MET A 1 -24.73 -2.89 -16.68
N THR A 2 -24.62 -3.40 -17.88
CA THR A 2 -24.10 -4.73 -18.18
C THR A 2 -22.65 -4.58 -18.59
N SER A 3 -21.71 -4.99 -17.70
CA SER A 3 -20.34 -5.21 -18.14
C SER A 3 -20.34 -6.45 -19.02
N SER A 4 -20.11 -6.26 -20.30
CA SER A 4 -19.91 -7.36 -21.25
C SER A 4 -18.53 -7.98 -21.00
N LEU A 5 -18.50 -9.08 -20.27
CA LEU A 5 -17.40 -10.04 -20.30
C LEU A 5 -17.40 -10.70 -21.68
N VAL A 6 -16.53 -10.22 -22.57
CA VAL A 6 -16.28 -10.87 -23.85
C VAL A 6 -15.32 -12.02 -23.60
N GLY A 7 -15.84 -13.24 -23.72
CA GLY A 7 -15.07 -14.45 -24.00
C GLY A 7 -14.46 -15.21 -22.82
N SER A 8 -15.24 -15.53 -21.81
CA SER A 8 -14.99 -16.74 -21.04
C SER A 8 -16.26 -17.59 -21.05
N GLU A 9 -16.25 -18.70 -21.74
CA GLU A 9 -17.24 -19.76 -21.51
C GLU A 9 -17.04 -20.25 -20.08
N MET A 10 -17.85 -19.72 -19.16
CA MET A 10 -17.93 -20.21 -17.80
C MET A 10 -18.74 -21.52 -17.84
N CYS A 11 -18.06 -22.66 -18.01
CA CYS A 11 -18.67 -23.97 -17.79
C CYS A 11 -18.93 -24.15 -16.29
N ILE A 12 -20.11 -23.74 -15.82
CA ILE A 12 -20.65 -24.17 -14.54
C ILE A 12 -21.05 -25.64 -14.71
N ARG A 13 -20.20 -26.58 -14.31
CA ARG A 13 -20.58 -27.99 -14.17
C ARG A 13 -21.15 -28.23 -12.78
N ASP A 14 -22.21 -29.05 -12.77
CA ASP A 14 -22.99 -29.50 -11.64
C ASP A 14 -22.16 -29.88 -10.39
N ARG A 15 -22.66 -29.50 -9.22
CA ARG A 15 -22.06 -29.62 -7.89
C ARG A 15 -21.88 -31.05 -7.36
N SER A 16 -21.95 -32.06 -8.19
CA SER A 16 -21.97 -33.46 -7.75
C SER A 16 -20.69 -34.26 -7.96
N THR A 17 -19.61 -33.65 -8.51
CA THR A 17 -18.32 -34.35 -8.67
C THR A 17 -17.19 -33.42 -8.25
N ALA A 18 -16.27 -33.96 -7.40
CA ALA A 18 -15.04 -33.32 -6.93
C ALA A 18 -13.99 -33.11 -8.06
N SER A 19 -14.42 -32.77 -9.25
CA SER A 19 -13.53 -32.51 -10.38
C SER A 19 -13.11 -31.01 -10.38
N PRO A 20 -11.82 -30.72 -10.56
CA PRO A 20 -11.33 -29.36 -10.61
C PRO A 20 -12.00 -28.59 -11.75
N SER A 21 -12.45 -27.36 -11.48
CA SER A 21 -12.93 -26.44 -12.50
C SER A 21 -11.78 -25.59 -13.00
N CYS A 22 -11.55 -25.57 -14.33
CA CYS A 22 -10.50 -24.77 -14.93
C CYS A 22 -11.09 -23.70 -15.85
N VAL A 23 -10.52 -22.51 -15.80
CA VAL A 23 -10.82 -21.41 -16.70
C VAL A 23 -9.55 -21.09 -17.50
N THR A 24 -9.73 -20.88 -18.80
CA THR A 24 -8.61 -20.46 -19.68
C THR A 24 -8.81 -19.01 -20.08
N ASP A 25 -7.77 -18.21 -19.94
CA ASP A 25 -7.79 -16.81 -20.33
C ASP A 25 -7.64 -16.61 -21.86
N ALA A 26 -7.75 -15.37 -22.33
CA ALA A 26 -7.66 -15.04 -23.76
C ALA A 26 -6.26 -15.31 -24.37
N LEU A 27 -5.24 -15.59 -23.57
CA LEU A 27 -3.88 -15.90 -23.99
C LEU A 27 -3.53 -17.40 -23.80
N GLY A 28 -4.51 -18.22 -23.39
CA GLY A 28 -4.33 -19.66 -23.22
C GLY A 28 -3.80 -20.09 -21.87
N ASN A 29 -3.63 -19.18 -20.89
CA ASN A 29 -3.22 -19.55 -19.55
C ASN A 29 -4.40 -20.10 -18.76
N THR A 30 -4.15 -21.07 -17.88
CA THR A 30 -5.17 -21.79 -17.13
C THR A 30 -5.15 -21.45 -15.65
N ALA A 31 -6.34 -21.25 -15.08
CA ALA A 31 -6.60 -21.17 -13.65
C ALA A 31 -7.54 -22.32 -13.24
N CYS A 32 -7.06 -23.22 -12.40
CA CYS A 32 -7.80 -24.41 -11.97
C CYS A 32 -8.04 -24.38 -10.46
N TYR A 33 -9.20 -24.86 -10.04
CA TYR A 33 -9.63 -24.87 -8.65
C TYR A 33 -10.17 -26.24 -8.27
N ALA A 34 -9.73 -26.78 -7.14
CA ALA A 34 -10.30 -27.98 -6.53
C ALA A 34 -11.16 -27.61 -5.32
N TYR A 35 -12.18 -28.42 -5.05
CA TYR A 35 -13.13 -28.18 -3.97
C TYR A 35 -13.40 -29.49 -3.22
N ASP A 36 -13.66 -29.39 -1.92
CA ASP A 36 -14.15 -30.52 -1.13
C ASP A 36 -15.67 -30.76 -1.31
N PRO A 37 -16.22 -31.83 -0.72
CA PRO A 37 -17.65 -32.10 -0.82
C PRO A 37 -18.58 -31.07 -0.21
N ARG A 38 -18.06 -30.18 0.68
CA ARG A 38 -18.79 -29.03 1.22
C ARG A 38 -18.75 -27.81 0.31
N GLY A 39 -17.97 -27.88 -0.81
CA GLY A 39 -17.79 -26.77 -1.75
C GLY A 39 -16.76 -25.72 -1.33
N ARG A 40 -15.90 -26.03 -0.34
CA ARG A 40 -14.78 -25.17 0.07
C ARG A 40 -13.60 -25.42 -0.87
N LYS A 41 -12.91 -24.33 -1.28
CA LYS A 41 -11.74 -24.41 -2.17
C LYS A 41 -10.57 -25.08 -1.45
N THR A 42 -10.10 -26.23 -1.93
CA THR A 42 -8.96 -26.98 -1.36
C THR A 42 -7.66 -26.77 -2.10
N ALA A 43 -7.70 -26.37 -3.38
CA ALA A 43 -6.51 -26.01 -4.13
C ALA A 43 -6.80 -24.99 -5.23
N GLU A 44 -5.77 -24.24 -5.59
CA GLU A 44 -5.70 -23.44 -6.81
C GLU A 44 -4.34 -23.64 -7.47
N TYR A 45 -4.33 -23.73 -8.82
CA TYR A 45 -3.12 -24.02 -9.59
C TYR A 45 -3.33 -23.73 -11.07
N GLY A 46 -2.31 -23.96 -11.88
CA GLY A 46 -2.32 -23.72 -13.31
C GLY A 46 -1.30 -22.65 -13.73
N THR A 47 -1.28 -22.33 -15.02
CA THR A 47 -0.28 -21.41 -15.59
C THR A 47 -0.56 -19.94 -15.26
N ALA A 48 -1.80 -19.61 -14.89
CA ALA A 48 -2.23 -18.25 -14.55
C ALA A 48 -2.25 -17.96 -13.03
N LEU A 49 -2.03 -18.97 -12.18
CA LEU A 49 -2.13 -18.85 -10.72
C LEU A 49 -0.83 -19.21 -10.00
N GLN A 50 -0.70 -18.70 -8.80
CA GLN A 50 0.26 -19.19 -7.81
C GLN A 50 -0.34 -20.42 -7.13
N PRO A 51 0.32 -21.61 -7.19
CA PRO A 51 -0.25 -22.83 -6.67
C PRO A 51 -0.37 -22.79 -5.14
N SER A 52 -1.56 -23.14 -4.63
CA SER A 52 -1.87 -23.10 -3.20
C SER A 52 -2.80 -24.23 -2.81
N VAL A 53 -2.63 -24.77 -1.59
CA VAL A 53 -3.49 -25.79 -0.97
C VAL A 53 -4.06 -25.24 0.33
N PHE A 54 -5.34 -25.49 0.55
CA PHE A 54 -6.11 -24.98 1.70
C PHE A 54 -6.69 -26.16 2.50
N ALA A 55 -6.59 -26.11 3.82
CA ALA A 55 -7.27 -27.05 4.69
C ALA A 55 -8.20 -26.34 5.66
N TYR A 56 -9.28 -26.98 6.01
CA TYR A 56 -10.33 -26.45 6.88
C TYR A 56 -10.68 -27.43 8.00
N ASP A 57 -11.11 -26.91 9.13
CA ASP A 57 -11.67 -27.73 10.20
C ASP A 57 -13.17 -28.03 9.98
N ASP A 58 -13.76 -28.74 10.94
CA ASP A 58 -15.19 -29.11 10.89
C ASP A 58 -16.15 -27.92 11.04
N ALA A 59 -15.66 -26.79 11.57
CA ALA A 59 -16.39 -25.54 11.71
C ALA A 59 -16.22 -24.59 10.50
N ASP A 60 -15.65 -25.11 9.38
CA ASP A 60 -15.39 -24.40 8.14
C ASP A 60 -14.36 -23.23 8.25
N ARG A 61 -13.51 -23.26 9.31
CA ARG A 61 -12.44 -22.28 9.50
C ARG A 61 -11.17 -22.74 8.78
N LEU A 62 -10.47 -21.84 8.12
CA LEU A 62 -9.17 -22.14 7.47
C LEU A 62 -8.13 -22.46 8.54
N VAL A 63 -7.58 -23.68 8.53
CA VAL A 63 -6.54 -24.10 9.48
C VAL A 63 -5.15 -24.16 8.86
N SER A 64 -5.02 -24.29 7.53
CA SER A 64 -3.72 -24.18 6.87
C SER A 64 -3.82 -23.67 5.43
N LEU A 65 -2.76 -22.96 5.02
CA LEU A 65 -2.45 -22.57 3.65
C LEU A 65 -1.03 -23.04 3.35
N MET A 66 -0.87 -23.84 2.29
CA MET A 66 0.42 -24.26 1.78
C MET A 66 0.69 -23.62 0.42
N THR A 67 1.86 -23.04 0.21
CA THR A 67 2.31 -22.42 -1.04
C THR A 67 3.61 -23.06 -1.51
N PHE A 68 3.90 -23.00 -2.82
CA PHE A 68 5.00 -23.76 -3.43
C PHE A 68 5.93 -22.82 -4.20
N ARG A 69 7.11 -22.54 -3.66
CA ARG A 69 8.10 -21.62 -4.25
C ARG A 69 8.87 -22.18 -5.44
N VAL A 70 8.90 -23.47 -5.66
CA VAL A 70 9.81 -24.18 -6.56
C VAL A 70 10.22 -23.36 -7.80
N PRO A 71 11.46 -22.87 -7.87
CA PRO A 71 11.92 -22.05 -9.01
C PRO A 71 12.01 -22.88 -10.29
N GLY A 72 11.55 -22.31 -11.41
CA GLY A 72 11.66 -22.94 -12.75
C GLY A 72 10.66 -24.05 -13.02
N GLU A 73 9.79 -24.41 -12.07
CA GLU A 73 8.71 -25.37 -12.25
C GLU A 73 7.37 -24.65 -12.34
N THR A 74 6.53 -24.99 -13.32
CA THR A 74 5.14 -24.55 -13.37
C THR A 74 4.25 -25.67 -12.86
N ILE A 75 3.55 -25.46 -11.74
CA ILE A 75 2.62 -26.45 -11.18
C ILE A 75 1.28 -26.32 -11.91
N ALA A 76 1.14 -27.11 -12.98
CA ALA A 76 -0.06 -27.15 -13.80
C ALA A 76 -1.07 -28.23 -13.35
N ALA A 77 -0.66 -29.18 -12.51
CA ALA A 77 -1.48 -30.23 -11.94
C ALA A 77 -1.90 -29.90 -10.50
N ASP A 78 -2.94 -30.57 -10.00
CA ASP A 78 -3.45 -30.43 -8.64
C ASP A 78 -2.34 -30.68 -7.59
N PRO A 79 -2.00 -29.71 -6.74
CA PRO A 79 -0.90 -29.84 -5.79
C PRO A 79 -1.29 -30.49 -4.43
N GLN A 80 -2.51 -30.98 -4.24
CA GLN A 80 -2.99 -31.46 -2.94
C GLN A 80 -2.17 -32.64 -2.35
N GLU A 81 -1.52 -33.44 -3.20
CA GLU A 81 -0.64 -34.52 -2.78
C GLU A 81 0.80 -34.09 -2.45
N ARG A 82 1.14 -32.80 -2.67
CA ARG A 82 2.49 -32.29 -2.42
C ARG A 82 2.69 -31.97 -0.95
N THR A 83 3.91 -32.20 -0.46
CA THR A 83 4.32 -31.95 0.93
C THR A 83 5.53 -31.05 1.04
N ASP A 84 6.04 -30.53 -0.09
CA ASP A 84 7.24 -29.70 -0.19
C ASP A 84 6.92 -28.19 -0.19
N GLY A 85 5.71 -27.81 0.19
CA GLY A 85 5.27 -26.42 0.29
C GLY A 85 5.58 -25.79 1.64
N ASP A 86 5.51 -24.45 1.65
CA ASP A 86 5.64 -23.60 2.84
C ASP A 86 4.25 -23.40 3.45
N MET A 87 4.09 -23.85 4.70
CA MET A 87 2.78 -23.86 5.36
C MET A 87 2.63 -22.72 6.36
N THR A 88 1.52 -21.98 6.26
CA THR A 88 0.99 -21.12 7.32
C THR A 88 -0.20 -21.82 7.97
N ALA A 89 -0.23 -21.89 9.30
CA ALA A 89 -1.29 -22.54 10.07
C ALA A 89 -2.01 -21.56 11.00
N TRP A 90 -3.29 -21.79 11.24
CA TRP A 90 -4.13 -21.05 12.18
C TRP A 90 -4.73 -22.01 13.21
N SER A 91 -4.70 -21.57 14.48
CA SER A 91 -5.31 -22.28 15.60
C SER A 91 -6.48 -21.46 16.16
N TYR A 92 -7.49 -22.16 16.61
CA TYR A 92 -8.71 -21.54 17.14
C TYR A 92 -9.07 -22.15 18.48
N ASP A 93 -9.72 -21.38 19.33
CA ASP A 93 -10.39 -21.89 20.51
C ASP A 93 -11.71 -22.57 20.10
N ASP A 94 -11.92 -23.80 20.55
CA ASP A 94 -13.08 -24.58 20.13
C ASP A 94 -14.42 -24.09 20.73
N ALA A 95 -14.37 -23.42 21.87
CA ALA A 95 -15.58 -22.93 22.53
C ALA A 95 -16.07 -21.60 21.97
N SER A 96 -15.15 -20.65 21.74
CA SER A 96 -15.47 -19.32 21.22
C SER A 96 -15.36 -19.20 19.70
N GLY A 97 -14.62 -20.10 19.06
CA GLY A 97 -14.30 -20.03 17.64
C GLY A 97 -13.26 -18.95 17.27
N LEU A 98 -12.69 -18.26 18.28
CA LEU A 98 -11.74 -17.19 18.06
C LEU A 98 -10.33 -17.72 17.74
N MET A 99 -9.61 -17.03 16.87
CA MET A 99 -8.25 -17.38 16.49
C MET A 99 -7.27 -17.14 17.63
N THR A 100 -6.57 -18.18 18.06
CA THR A 100 -5.60 -18.11 19.18
C THR A 100 -4.16 -18.01 18.73
N ALA A 101 -3.83 -18.49 17.51
CA ALA A 101 -2.49 -18.37 16.96
C ALA A 101 -2.50 -18.42 15.43
N LYS A 102 -1.46 -17.78 14.87
CA LYS A 102 -1.05 -17.93 13.47
C LYS A 102 0.43 -18.30 13.46
N THR A 103 0.77 -19.45 12.86
CA THR A 103 2.14 -19.98 12.81
C THR A 103 2.62 -20.02 11.36
N TYR A 104 3.81 -19.53 11.11
CA TYR A 104 4.44 -19.51 9.79
C TYR A 104 5.31 -20.74 9.56
N ALA A 105 5.80 -20.91 8.32
CA ALA A 105 6.55 -22.09 7.89
C ALA A 105 7.88 -22.33 8.65
N ASP A 106 8.42 -21.33 9.33
CA ASP A 106 9.61 -21.43 10.19
C ASP A 106 9.27 -21.81 11.65
N GLY A 107 7.99 -21.98 11.97
CA GLY A 107 7.50 -22.27 13.32
C GLY A 107 7.29 -21.07 14.23
N HIS A 108 7.68 -19.87 13.81
CA HIS A 108 7.35 -18.63 14.51
C HIS A 108 5.95 -18.14 14.14
N GLY A 109 5.43 -17.18 14.92
CA GLY A 109 4.12 -16.64 14.62
C GLY A 109 3.59 -15.70 15.69
N GLU A 110 2.30 -15.42 15.60
CA GLU A 110 1.59 -14.54 16.50
C GLU A 110 0.60 -15.33 17.34
N SER A 111 0.36 -14.89 18.58
CA SER A 111 -0.71 -15.44 19.44
C SER A 111 -1.62 -14.35 19.96
N TYR A 112 -2.88 -14.73 20.22
CA TYR A 112 -3.95 -13.82 20.57
C TYR A 112 -4.67 -14.33 21.82
N SER A 113 -5.03 -13.43 22.71
CA SER A 113 -5.92 -13.70 23.82
C SER A 113 -7.01 -12.65 23.89
N TYR A 114 -8.16 -13.05 24.40
CA TYR A 114 -9.39 -12.27 24.37
C TYR A 114 -9.92 -12.05 25.78
N ASP A 115 -10.73 -11.02 25.94
CA ASP A 115 -11.46 -10.77 27.19
C ASP A 115 -12.77 -11.57 27.25
N ASP A 116 -13.51 -11.44 28.36
CA ASP A 116 -14.77 -12.15 28.59
C ASP A 116 -15.89 -11.78 27.60
N TRP A 117 -15.72 -10.72 26.81
CA TRP A 117 -16.63 -10.30 25.74
C TRP A 117 -16.12 -10.67 24.34
N ASN A 118 -15.11 -11.54 24.25
CA ASN A 118 -14.50 -11.98 22.99
C ASN A 118 -13.82 -10.85 22.19
N ARG A 119 -13.37 -9.78 22.87
CA ARG A 119 -12.58 -8.71 22.25
C ARG A 119 -11.09 -9.01 22.42
N LEU A 120 -10.28 -8.66 21.45
CA LEU A 120 -8.83 -8.88 21.50
C LEU A 120 -8.22 -8.13 22.70
N ALA A 121 -7.70 -8.87 23.67
CA ALA A 121 -7.09 -8.30 24.88
C ALA A 121 -5.57 -8.19 24.75
N VAL A 122 -4.92 -9.22 24.20
CA VAL A 122 -3.45 -9.18 23.99
C VAL A 122 -3.10 -9.87 22.67
N LYS A 123 -2.27 -9.18 21.87
CA LYS A 123 -1.54 -9.77 20.74
C LYS A 123 -0.08 -9.91 21.14
N ARG A 124 0.50 -11.11 20.95
CA ARG A 124 1.93 -11.36 21.10
C ARG A 124 2.55 -11.67 19.76
N GLN A 125 3.67 -11.03 19.48
CA GLN A 125 4.44 -11.18 18.25
C GLN A 125 5.52 -12.25 18.43
N ALA A 126 6.14 -12.67 17.32
CA ALA A 126 7.26 -13.61 17.35
C ALA A 126 8.55 -12.97 17.89
N ARG A 127 8.73 -11.66 17.71
CA ARG A 127 9.85 -10.91 18.29
C ARG A 127 9.78 -10.89 19.81
N THR A 128 10.95 -10.78 20.43
CA THR A 128 11.11 -10.60 21.88
C THR A 128 11.61 -9.21 22.22
N VAL A 129 11.18 -8.67 23.37
CA VAL A 129 11.57 -7.34 23.85
C VAL A 129 13.04 -7.31 24.29
N ASP A 130 13.49 -8.40 24.92
CA ASP A 130 14.79 -8.51 25.60
C ASP A 130 15.80 -9.40 24.85
N GLY A 131 15.40 -10.00 23.73
CA GLY A 131 16.16 -11.02 23.02
C GLY A 131 16.33 -12.32 23.81
N GLN A 132 15.66 -12.47 24.97
CA GLN A 132 15.79 -13.58 25.92
C GLN A 132 14.50 -14.40 26.11
N GLY A 133 13.48 -14.17 25.28
CA GLY A 133 12.28 -14.98 25.26
C GLY A 133 11.00 -14.31 25.74
N THR A 134 11.02 -13.04 26.22
CA THR A 134 9.79 -12.29 26.51
C THR A 134 9.15 -11.79 25.21
N PRO A 135 8.01 -12.33 24.76
CA PRO A 135 7.39 -11.89 23.51
C PRO A 135 7.02 -10.42 23.54
N LEU A 136 7.22 -9.74 22.42
CA LEU A 136 6.71 -8.40 22.23
C LEU A 136 5.18 -8.46 22.24
N ALA A 137 4.53 -7.72 23.13
CA ALA A 137 3.11 -7.79 23.35
C ALA A 137 2.43 -6.43 23.26
N THR A 138 1.28 -6.43 22.61
CA THR A 138 0.36 -5.29 22.54
C THR A 138 -0.91 -5.65 23.32
N SER A 139 -1.26 -4.81 24.31
CA SER A 139 -2.44 -4.94 25.14
C SER A 139 -3.49 -3.91 24.78
N TYR A 140 -4.75 -4.34 24.74
CA TYR A 140 -5.90 -3.53 24.36
C TYR A 140 -6.83 -3.43 25.56
N THR A 141 -7.25 -2.22 25.93
CA THR A 141 -8.19 -1.96 27.03
C THR A 141 -9.44 -1.30 26.48
N TYR A 142 -10.59 -1.74 26.95
CA TYR A 142 -11.89 -1.28 26.51
C TYR A 142 -12.69 -0.68 27.65
N ASP A 143 -13.48 0.33 27.34
CA ASP A 143 -14.47 0.86 28.26
C ASP A 143 -15.52 -0.21 28.60
N PRO A 144 -15.77 -0.50 29.89
CA PRO A 144 -16.68 -1.59 30.29
C PRO A 144 -18.15 -1.30 30.02
N GLN A 145 -18.55 -0.05 29.80
CA GLN A 145 -19.94 0.35 29.58
C GLN A 145 -20.26 0.46 28.08
N THR A 146 -19.34 1.04 27.29
CA THR A 146 -19.57 1.31 25.87
C THR A 146 -18.94 0.27 24.97
N GLY A 147 -17.94 -0.47 25.46
CA GLY A 147 -17.16 -1.40 24.65
C GLY A 147 -16.10 -0.74 23.73
N ASN A 148 -15.96 0.58 23.79
CA ASN A 148 -14.99 1.30 22.97
C ASN A 148 -13.55 1.00 23.41
N LEU A 149 -12.62 0.91 22.44
CA LEU A 149 -11.18 0.78 22.70
C LEU A 149 -10.66 2.11 23.30
N VAL A 150 -10.19 2.09 24.53
CA VAL A 150 -9.72 3.31 25.24
C VAL A 150 -8.22 3.39 25.36
N SER A 151 -7.49 2.25 25.26
CA SER A 151 -6.03 2.27 25.32
C SER A 151 -5.41 1.11 24.55
N VAL A 152 -4.25 1.38 23.93
CA VAL A 152 -3.32 0.38 23.36
C VAL A 152 -1.96 0.61 23.98
N MET A 153 -1.42 -0.41 24.63
CA MET A 153 -0.12 -0.36 25.29
C MET A 153 0.81 -1.45 24.76
N HIS A 154 2.09 -1.16 24.76
CA HIS A 154 3.14 -2.09 24.34
C HIS A 154 4.09 -2.36 25.52
N ASN A 155 4.69 -3.54 25.56
CA ASN A 155 5.64 -3.89 26.62
C ASN A 155 7.11 -3.53 26.27
N ASP A 156 7.30 -2.72 25.22
CA ASP A 156 8.55 -2.08 24.85
C ASP A 156 8.46 -0.54 24.98
N ALA A 157 9.40 0.18 24.37
CA ALA A 157 9.42 1.65 24.37
C ALA A 157 8.49 2.29 23.34
N THR A 158 7.65 1.51 22.64
CA THR A 158 6.67 2.05 21.68
C THR A 158 5.63 2.90 22.41
N PRO A 159 5.36 4.13 21.99
CA PRO A 159 4.37 5.00 22.64
C PRO A 159 2.98 4.38 22.68
N SER A 160 2.31 4.55 23.82
CA SER A 160 0.93 4.11 24.02
C SER A 160 -0.05 5.01 23.26
N LEU A 161 -1.21 4.46 22.90
CA LEU A 161 -2.33 5.20 22.33
C LEU A 161 -3.46 5.27 23.36
N ASN A 162 -4.07 6.44 23.50
CA ASN A 162 -5.24 6.63 24.38
C ASN A 162 -6.34 7.34 23.60
N TYR A 163 -7.57 6.84 23.73
CA TYR A 163 -8.74 7.28 22.97
C TYR A 163 -9.84 7.76 23.91
N VAL A 164 -10.51 8.85 23.53
CA VAL A 164 -11.68 9.38 24.23
C VAL A 164 -12.84 9.52 23.25
N TYR A 165 -14.02 9.11 23.68
CA TYR A 165 -15.24 9.14 22.89
C TYR A 165 -16.32 9.98 23.55
N ASN A 166 -17.22 10.54 22.77
CA ASN A 166 -18.41 11.19 23.27
C ASN A 166 -19.55 10.16 23.51
N HIS A 167 -20.69 10.65 24.01
CA HIS A 167 -21.86 9.82 24.28
C HIS A 167 -22.50 9.16 23.05
N LEU A 168 -22.12 9.59 21.82
CA LEU A 168 -22.52 8.97 20.55
C LEU A 168 -21.50 7.96 20.05
N ASN A 169 -20.49 7.60 20.86
CA ASN A 169 -19.37 6.74 20.51
C ASN A 169 -18.50 7.30 19.36
N LEU A 170 -18.51 8.61 19.11
CA LEU A 170 -17.60 9.25 18.18
C LEU A 170 -16.27 9.55 18.89
N LEU A 171 -15.14 9.26 18.24
CA LEU A 171 -13.81 9.53 18.75
C LEU A 171 -13.57 11.03 18.81
N THR A 172 -13.40 11.60 20.00
CA THR A 172 -13.19 13.03 20.20
C THR A 172 -11.75 13.40 20.52
N GLN A 173 -10.96 12.45 21.03
CA GLN A 173 -9.55 12.71 21.32
C GLN A 173 -8.71 11.47 21.16
N VAL A 174 -7.49 11.65 20.66
CA VAL A 174 -6.43 10.64 20.65
C VAL A 174 -5.15 11.26 21.18
N ALA A 175 -4.52 10.60 22.16
CA ALA A 175 -3.17 10.90 22.58
C ALA A 175 -2.23 9.82 22.04
N ASP A 176 -1.19 10.26 21.31
CA ASP A 176 -0.18 9.42 20.69
C ASP A 176 1.22 10.09 20.75
N ASP A 177 2.19 9.56 20.01
CA ASP A 177 3.56 10.11 19.96
C ASP A 177 3.64 11.52 19.34
N SER A 178 2.62 11.96 18.60
CA SER A 178 2.55 13.33 18.05
C SER A 178 2.10 14.37 19.07
N GLY A 179 1.46 13.93 20.15
CA GLY A 179 0.81 14.74 21.16
C GLY A 179 -0.67 14.38 21.28
N THR A 180 -1.52 15.37 21.46
CA THR A 180 -2.97 15.19 21.57
C THR A 180 -3.68 15.74 20.35
N ARG A 181 -4.51 14.90 19.76
CA ARG A 181 -5.37 15.24 18.62
C ARG A 181 -6.82 15.29 19.10
N THR A 182 -7.52 16.39 18.82
CA THR A 182 -8.93 16.58 19.16
C THR A 182 -9.75 16.66 17.89
N LEU A 183 -10.85 15.91 17.83
CA LEU A 183 -11.78 15.88 16.70
C LEU A 183 -13.11 16.51 17.13
N ALA A 184 -13.63 17.43 16.30
CA ALA A 184 -14.97 17.99 16.45
C ALA A 184 -15.88 17.50 15.33
N TYR A 185 -17.19 17.44 15.64
CA TYR A 185 -18.21 16.94 14.74
C TYR A 185 -19.37 17.94 14.65
N ASN A 186 -19.95 18.04 13.48
CA ASN A 186 -21.16 18.83 13.25
C ASN A 186 -22.42 18.11 13.76
N GLN A 187 -23.57 18.78 13.63
CA GLN A 187 -24.86 18.23 14.06
C GLN A 187 -25.28 16.92 13.36
N TYR A 188 -24.64 16.56 12.25
CA TYR A 188 -24.87 15.33 11.48
C TYR A 188 -23.87 14.23 11.83
N ASN A 189 -23.03 14.44 12.87
CA ASN A 189 -21.96 13.52 13.28
C ASN A 189 -20.83 13.36 12.24
N GLU A 190 -20.67 14.33 11.37
CA GLU A 190 -19.57 14.35 10.41
C GLU A 190 -18.40 15.15 10.99
N ALA A 191 -17.15 14.70 10.71
CA ALA A 191 -15.97 15.42 11.16
C ALA A 191 -15.97 16.85 10.59
N GLU A 192 -15.86 17.84 11.48
CA GLU A 192 -15.83 19.27 11.19
C GLU A 192 -14.41 19.82 11.31
N SER A 193 -13.67 19.39 12.33
CA SER A 193 -12.29 19.80 12.48
C SER A 193 -11.45 18.77 13.23
N GLU A 194 -10.14 18.88 13.02
CA GLU A 194 -9.11 18.13 13.71
C GLU A 194 -8.02 19.10 14.18
N THR A 195 -7.78 19.16 15.48
CA THR A 195 -6.75 20.02 16.07
C THR A 195 -5.67 19.15 16.69
N THR A 196 -4.42 19.35 16.34
CA THR A 196 -3.26 18.67 16.92
C THR A 196 -2.51 19.62 17.84
N ALA A 197 -2.33 19.22 19.11
CA ALA A 197 -1.44 19.88 20.05
C ALA A 197 -0.23 18.99 20.31
N GLY A 198 1.00 19.51 20.12
CA GLY A 198 2.24 18.75 20.28
C GLY A 198 3.27 19.06 19.20
N LEU A 199 3.83 18.03 18.57
CA LEU A 199 4.98 18.15 17.67
C LEU A 199 4.76 19.08 16.47
N ALA A 200 3.56 19.10 15.90
CA ALA A 200 3.18 19.94 14.77
C ALA A 200 1.80 20.55 15.05
N ALA A 201 1.74 21.43 16.07
CA ALA A 201 0.49 22.07 16.47
C ALA A 201 -0.18 22.76 15.28
N SER A 202 -1.38 22.31 14.93
CA SER A 202 -2.10 22.71 13.72
C SER A 202 -3.60 22.44 13.89
N ALA A 203 -4.42 23.11 13.07
CA ALA A 203 -5.83 22.77 12.95
C ALA A 203 -6.20 22.58 11.47
N LEU A 204 -6.94 21.52 11.21
CA LEU A 204 -7.52 21.19 9.92
C LEU A 204 -9.03 21.31 10.04
N ASN A 205 -9.66 22.20 9.29
CA ASN A 205 -11.10 22.32 9.20
C ASN A 205 -11.58 21.71 7.89
N TYR A 206 -12.59 20.85 7.96
CA TYR A 206 -13.21 20.17 6.82
C TYR A 206 -14.37 21.01 6.29
N LEU A 207 -14.36 21.29 4.99
CA LEU A 207 -15.39 22.06 4.34
C LEU A 207 -16.40 21.15 3.65
N ARG A 208 -17.69 21.51 3.70
CA ARG A 208 -18.75 20.77 3.06
C ARG A 208 -19.66 21.69 2.24
N ASP A 209 -20.20 21.17 1.16
CA ASP A 209 -21.20 21.86 0.37
C ASP A 209 -22.62 21.71 0.97
N GLY A 210 -23.61 22.34 0.35
CA GLY A 210 -25.00 22.29 0.79
C GLY A 210 -25.66 20.90 0.75
N LEU A 211 -25.02 19.93 0.12
CA LEU A 211 -25.45 18.51 0.06
C LEU A 211 -24.66 17.62 1.06
N GLY A 212 -23.80 18.19 1.88
CA GLY A 212 -22.97 17.47 2.84
C GLY A 212 -21.72 16.81 2.23
N ARG A 213 -21.44 16.98 0.93
CA ARG A 213 -20.25 16.44 0.29
C ARG A 213 -19.02 17.22 0.73
N SER A 214 -17.85 16.56 0.81
CA SER A 214 -16.59 17.25 1.06
C SER A 214 -16.34 18.32 -0.02
N SER A 215 -16.15 19.57 0.38
CA SER A 215 -15.88 20.69 -0.54
C SER A 215 -14.50 21.33 -0.31
N GLY A 216 -13.61 20.61 0.39
CA GLY A 216 -12.26 21.06 0.64
C GLY A 216 -11.87 21.01 2.11
N TYR A 217 -10.78 21.70 2.42
CA TYR A 217 -10.29 21.90 3.80
C TYR A 217 -9.52 23.22 3.93
N SER A 218 -9.36 23.69 5.18
CA SER A 218 -8.39 24.74 5.51
C SER A 218 -7.41 24.22 6.55
N LEU A 219 -6.11 24.41 6.28
CA LEU A 219 -5.02 24.14 7.22
C LEU A 219 -4.61 25.44 7.91
N HIS A 220 -4.75 25.44 9.24
CA HIS A 220 -4.26 26.50 10.11
C HIS A 220 -2.94 26.07 10.73
N TYR A 221 -1.92 26.93 10.61
CA TYR A 221 -0.62 26.75 11.23
C TYR A 221 -0.07 28.09 11.69
N GLY A 222 0.41 28.19 12.95
CA GLY A 222 0.74 29.47 13.55
C GLY A 222 -0.48 30.35 13.73
N GLU A 223 -0.38 31.60 13.28
CA GLU A 223 -1.43 32.61 13.49
C GLU A 223 -2.49 32.66 12.37
N GLY A 224 -2.41 31.79 11.35
CA GLY A 224 -3.34 31.91 10.23
C GLY A 224 -3.54 30.66 9.39
N ILE A 225 -4.38 30.83 8.36
CA ILE A 225 -4.59 29.81 7.32
C ILE A 225 -3.37 29.83 6.39
N VAL A 226 -2.71 28.67 6.25
CA VAL A 226 -1.53 28.50 5.39
C VAL A 226 -1.86 27.76 4.09
N GLN A 227 -2.99 27.08 4.07
CA GLN A 227 -3.53 26.44 2.88
C GLN A 227 -5.04 26.31 3.01
N GLN A 228 -5.77 26.67 1.96
CA GLN A 228 -7.19 26.41 1.82
C GLN A 228 -7.45 25.82 0.45
N THR A 229 -8.21 24.71 0.41
CA THR A 229 -8.69 24.12 -0.83
C THR A 229 -10.19 24.30 -0.93
N ALA A 230 -10.71 24.44 -2.16
CA ALA A 230 -12.14 24.41 -2.41
C ALA A 230 -12.41 23.49 -3.59
N TRP A 231 -13.40 22.60 -3.44
CA TRP A 231 -13.83 21.63 -4.44
C TRP A 231 -15.27 21.90 -4.84
N GLU A 232 -15.53 21.91 -6.14
CA GLU A 232 -16.86 22.02 -6.68
C GLU A 232 -17.22 20.78 -7.50
N TYR A 233 -18.52 20.57 -7.67
CA TYR A 233 -19.05 19.39 -8.36
C TYR A 233 -19.98 19.81 -9.49
N ASP A 234 -19.99 19.04 -10.56
CA ASP A 234 -20.92 19.22 -11.66
C ASP A 234 -22.34 18.74 -11.30
N GLY A 235 -23.29 18.94 -12.22
CA GLY A 235 -24.69 18.52 -12.05
C GLY A 235 -24.91 17.01 -11.89
N CYS A 236 -23.90 16.19 -12.22
CA CYS A 236 -23.89 14.74 -12.01
C CYS A 236 -23.21 14.32 -10.70
N GLY A 237 -22.72 15.29 -9.91
CA GLY A 237 -22.04 15.03 -8.65
C GLY A 237 -20.55 14.62 -8.79
N ARG A 238 -19.95 14.82 -9.97
CA ARG A 238 -18.52 14.56 -10.21
C ARG A 238 -17.73 15.83 -9.91
N LEU A 239 -16.48 15.66 -9.44
CA LEU A 239 -15.56 16.77 -9.16
C LEU A 239 -15.37 17.63 -10.43
N SER A 240 -15.69 18.92 -10.38
CA SER A 240 -15.58 19.83 -11.53
C SER A 240 -14.41 20.80 -11.41
N THR A 241 -14.15 21.31 -10.19
CA THR A 241 -13.03 22.22 -9.96
C THR A 241 -12.33 21.94 -8.64
N VAL A 242 -11.04 22.28 -8.60
CA VAL A 242 -10.22 22.35 -7.38
C VAL A 242 -9.47 23.67 -7.37
N SER A 243 -9.73 24.49 -6.36
CA SER A 243 -9.07 25.77 -6.14
C SER A 243 -8.12 25.69 -4.95
N LEU A 244 -7.04 26.49 -4.98
CA LEU A 244 -6.08 26.64 -3.90
C LEU A 244 -6.03 28.09 -3.44
N ASN A 245 -6.17 28.33 -2.13
CA ASN A 245 -6.05 29.65 -1.47
C ASN A 245 -6.97 30.72 -2.09
N ASN A 246 -8.21 30.31 -2.46
CA ASN A 246 -9.18 31.16 -3.14
C ASN A 246 -8.64 31.78 -4.45
N GLY A 247 -7.71 31.10 -5.13
CA GLY A 247 -7.15 31.54 -6.41
C GLY A 247 -8.22 31.55 -7.51
N ASP A 248 -8.12 32.55 -8.41
CA ASP A 248 -9.07 32.75 -9.50
C ASP A 248 -8.93 31.69 -10.61
N ASP A 249 -7.80 30.98 -10.67
CA ASP A 249 -7.50 29.96 -11.67
C ASP A 249 -7.54 28.54 -11.05
N PRO A 250 -8.67 27.83 -11.09
CA PRO A 250 -8.79 26.47 -10.57
C PRO A 250 -8.19 25.42 -11.52
N PHE A 251 -7.95 24.20 -10.99
CA PHE A 251 -7.91 23.00 -11.80
C PHE A 251 -9.32 22.67 -12.24
N VAL A 252 -9.55 22.40 -13.53
CA VAL A 252 -10.89 22.10 -14.08
C VAL A 252 -10.92 20.70 -14.69
N TYR A 253 -11.85 19.88 -14.23
CA TYR A 253 -12.05 18.50 -14.63
C TYR A 253 -13.17 18.41 -15.68
N GLY A 254 -12.87 17.86 -16.85
CA GLY A 254 -13.85 17.61 -17.90
C GLY A 254 -14.04 16.12 -18.11
N TYR A 255 -15.28 15.72 -18.32
CA TYR A 255 -15.67 14.31 -18.43
C TYR A 255 -16.27 13.99 -19.78
N HIS A 256 -15.94 12.81 -20.30
CA HIS A 256 -16.50 12.31 -21.53
C HIS A 256 -18.02 12.15 -21.44
N ALA A 257 -18.75 12.68 -22.43
CA ALA A 257 -20.21 12.83 -22.38
C ALA A 257 -20.98 11.50 -22.30
N VAL A 258 -20.41 10.41 -22.83
CA VAL A 258 -21.10 9.11 -22.94
C VAL A 258 -20.78 8.20 -21.75
N ASN A 259 -19.50 8.00 -21.43
CA ASN A 259 -19.08 7.04 -20.39
C ASN A 259 -18.77 7.69 -19.03
N GLY A 260 -18.74 9.02 -18.95
CA GLY A 260 -18.53 9.75 -17.71
C GLY A 260 -17.11 9.67 -17.14
N LEU A 261 -16.16 9.09 -17.86
CA LEU A 261 -14.75 9.02 -17.43
C LEU A 261 -14.05 10.37 -17.62
N LEU A 262 -13.03 10.63 -16.80
CA LEU A 262 -12.20 11.85 -16.91
C LEU A 262 -11.58 11.92 -18.31
N GLU A 263 -11.84 13.01 -19.03
CA GLU A 263 -11.34 13.27 -20.39
C GLU A 263 -10.32 14.40 -20.42
N THR A 264 -10.51 15.45 -19.61
CA THR A 264 -9.60 16.59 -19.55
C THR A 264 -9.34 17.03 -18.13
N LEU A 265 -8.13 17.53 -17.89
CA LEU A 265 -7.76 18.28 -16.69
C LEU A 265 -7.04 19.56 -17.15
N ASP A 266 -7.66 20.71 -16.90
CA ASP A 266 -7.06 22.02 -17.12
C ASP A 266 -6.34 22.49 -15.87
N TYR A 267 -5.09 22.92 -16.04
CA TYR A 267 -4.24 23.44 -14.98
C TYR A 267 -4.29 24.96 -14.92
N PRO A 268 -4.09 25.58 -13.75
CA PRO A 268 -4.03 27.03 -13.59
C PRO A 268 -3.06 27.73 -14.54
N ASN A 269 -1.98 27.06 -14.94
CA ASN A 269 -0.96 27.59 -15.85
C ASN A 269 -1.31 27.44 -17.34
N THR A 270 -2.58 27.25 -17.66
CA THR A 270 -3.11 27.04 -19.01
C THR A 270 -2.69 25.73 -19.69
N LEU A 271 -1.99 24.82 -19.00
CA LEU A 271 -1.72 23.49 -19.51
C LEU A 271 -3.02 22.66 -19.44
N ARG A 272 -3.31 21.90 -20.49
CA ARG A 272 -4.40 20.90 -20.50
C ARG A 272 -3.81 19.52 -20.61
N ARG A 273 -4.24 18.61 -19.76
CA ARG A 273 -4.01 17.17 -19.85
C ARG A 273 -5.26 16.54 -20.47
N TRP A 274 -5.08 15.79 -21.56
CA TRP A 274 -6.17 15.12 -22.29
C TRP A 274 -5.97 13.62 -22.26
N TYR A 275 -7.04 12.88 -21.95
CA TYR A 275 -7.04 11.43 -21.85
C TYR A 275 -7.84 10.82 -23.00
N THR A 276 -7.20 10.01 -23.85
CA THR A 276 -7.86 9.25 -24.88
C THR A 276 -7.94 7.79 -24.48
N ARG A 277 -9.10 7.19 -24.65
CA ARG A 277 -9.35 5.78 -24.34
C ARG A 277 -9.85 5.02 -25.55
N GLU A 278 -9.67 3.69 -25.57
CA GLU A 278 -10.29 2.84 -26.58
C GLU A 278 -11.79 2.67 -26.29
N GLU A 279 -12.58 2.48 -27.34
CA GLU A 279 -14.05 2.48 -27.26
C GLU A 279 -14.65 1.25 -26.54
N LYS A 280 -13.95 0.11 -26.52
CA LYS A 280 -14.53 -1.17 -26.07
C LYS A 280 -14.24 -1.53 -24.63
N ARG A 281 -13.03 -1.20 -24.13
CA ARG A 281 -12.56 -1.59 -22.80
C ARG A 281 -12.25 -0.39 -21.91
N ASP A 282 -12.44 0.83 -22.45
CA ASP A 282 -12.10 2.10 -21.78
C ASP A 282 -10.64 2.21 -21.31
N LEU A 283 -9.73 1.38 -21.86
CA LEU A 283 -8.31 1.44 -21.54
C LEU A 283 -7.69 2.74 -22.09
N LEU A 284 -6.83 3.35 -21.28
CA LEU A 284 -6.17 4.61 -21.60
C LEU A 284 -5.13 4.40 -22.71
N THR A 285 -5.38 4.89 -23.93
CA THR A 285 -4.46 4.72 -25.06
C THR A 285 -3.52 5.90 -25.25
N ARG A 286 -3.87 7.10 -24.70
CA ARG A 286 -3.04 8.29 -24.82
C ARG A 286 -3.29 9.28 -23.71
N ILE A 287 -2.20 9.95 -23.30
CA ILE A 287 -2.22 11.17 -22.50
C ILE A 287 -1.51 12.24 -23.29
N ASP A 288 -2.19 13.32 -23.64
CA ASP A 288 -1.61 14.51 -24.25
C ASP A 288 -1.50 15.65 -23.22
N TYR A 289 -0.36 16.34 -23.22
CA TYR A 289 -0.22 17.62 -22.55
C TYR A 289 -0.22 18.72 -23.59
N LEU A 290 -1.19 19.62 -23.54
CA LEU A 290 -1.46 20.66 -24.54
C LEU A 290 -1.38 22.03 -23.91
N ARG A 291 -0.88 23.01 -24.67
CA ARG A 291 -1.09 24.43 -24.38
C ARG A 291 -2.03 24.99 -25.42
N PRO A 292 -3.22 25.49 -25.05
CA PRO A 292 -4.13 26.11 -26.01
C PRO A 292 -3.44 27.19 -26.85
N GLY A 293 -3.63 27.12 -28.18
CA GLY A 293 -2.96 28.02 -29.10
C GLY A 293 -1.51 27.65 -29.50
N SER A 294 -0.93 26.58 -28.96
CA SER A 294 0.39 26.07 -29.38
C SER A 294 0.21 24.86 -30.30
N ALA A 295 0.97 24.84 -31.40
CA ALA A 295 1.06 23.68 -32.27
C ALA A 295 1.98 22.56 -31.71
N ASN A 296 2.71 22.84 -30.63
CA ASN A 296 3.65 21.93 -30.03
C ASN A 296 3.05 21.27 -28.76
N TYR A 297 3.13 19.97 -28.68
CA TYR A 297 2.82 19.17 -27.50
C TYR A 297 4.03 19.18 -26.56
N PRO A 298 3.93 19.74 -25.34
CA PRO A 298 5.03 19.71 -24.36
C PRO A 298 5.43 18.27 -24.01
N ALA A 299 4.44 17.38 -23.91
CA ALA A 299 4.64 15.95 -23.69
C ALA A 299 3.43 15.17 -24.18
N LYS A 300 3.64 13.91 -24.50
CA LYS A 300 2.59 12.95 -24.85
C LYS A 300 3.05 11.55 -24.47
N THR A 301 2.13 10.69 -24.06
CA THR A 301 2.39 9.26 -23.83
C THR A 301 1.32 8.44 -24.54
N ASP A 302 1.75 7.48 -25.37
CA ASP A 302 0.89 6.49 -26.02
C ASP A 302 1.05 5.13 -25.33
N TYR A 303 -0.06 4.35 -25.24
CA TYR A 303 -0.11 3.00 -24.70
C TYR A 303 -0.73 2.02 -25.69
N ALA A 304 -0.23 0.77 -25.70
CA ALA A 304 -0.87 -0.38 -26.33
C ALA A 304 -1.03 -1.50 -25.32
N TYR A 305 -2.03 -2.37 -25.55
CA TYR A 305 -2.44 -3.40 -24.60
C TYR A 305 -2.63 -4.75 -25.29
N ASP A 306 -2.44 -5.83 -24.53
CA ASP A 306 -2.80 -7.18 -24.96
C ASP A 306 -4.31 -7.47 -24.73
N ALA A 307 -4.71 -8.71 -25.00
CA ALA A 307 -6.09 -9.16 -24.84
C ALA A 307 -6.57 -9.19 -23.37
N LEU A 308 -5.65 -9.27 -22.40
CA LEU A 308 -5.94 -9.20 -20.97
C LEU A 308 -5.96 -7.76 -20.43
N GLY A 309 -5.69 -6.75 -21.27
CA GLY A 309 -5.62 -5.36 -20.85
C GLY A 309 -4.30 -4.97 -20.18
N ARG A 310 -3.25 -5.78 -20.29
CA ARG A 310 -1.91 -5.44 -19.79
C ARG A 310 -1.16 -4.58 -20.81
N PRO A 311 -0.45 -3.50 -20.36
CA PRO A 311 0.34 -2.68 -21.28
C PRO A 311 1.41 -3.51 -21.98
N THR A 312 1.44 -3.49 -23.31
CA THR A 312 2.50 -4.13 -24.11
C THR A 312 3.49 -3.13 -24.64
N GLU A 313 3.08 -1.86 -24.75
CA GLU A 313 3.95 -0.79 -25.20
C GLU A 313 3.59 0.53 -24.50
N LYS A 314 4.62 1.34 -24.20
CA LYS A 314 4.51 2.72 -23.77
C LYS A 314 5.49 3.57 -24.58
N LYS A 315 5.02 4.68 -25.16
CA LYS A 315 5.84 5.64 -25.91
C LYS A 315 5.74 7.01 -25.28
N ASP A 316 6.86 7.55 -24.82
CA ASP A 316 6.94 8.91 -24.28
C ASP A 316 7.53 9.85 -25.34
N TYR A 317 6.90 11.01 -25.50
CA TYR A 317 7.28 12.06 -26.45
C TYR A 317 7.50 13.37 -25.68
N PHE A 318 8.59 14.07 -26.00
CA PHE A 318 8.97 15.33 -25.35
C PHE A 318 9.29 16.38 -26.41
N ASN A 319 8.38 17.33 -26.67
CA ASN A 319 8.52 18.40 -27.65
C ASN A 319 8.89 17.95 -29.07
N THR A 320 8.58 16.72 -29.46
CA THR A 320 8.94 16.14 -30.75
C THR A 320 7.86 15.16 -31.23
N PRO A 321 7.61 15.05 -32.55
CA PRO A 321 6.67 14.08 -33.09
C PRO A 321 7.19 12.64 -33.05
N ALA A 322 8.50 12.43 -32.87
CA ALA A 322 9.10 11.10 -32.72
C ALA A 322 9.15 10.70 -31.25
N PRO A 323 8.94 9.41 -30.91
CA PRO A 323 9.07 8.96 -29.53
C PRO A 323 10.50 9.16 -29.02
N GLY A 324 10.61 9.78 -27.84
CA GLY A 324 11.87 9.96 -27.13
C GLY A 324 12.31 8.67 -26.45
N LEU A 325 11.35 7.94 -25.88
CA LEU A 325 11.57 6.64 -25.24
C LEU A 325 10.40 5.72 -25.56
N THR A 326 10.71 4.48 -25.93
CA THR A 326 9.72 3.40 -26.09
C THR A 326 10.06 2.27 -25.14
N HIS A 327 9.07 1.79 -24.42
CA HIS A 327 9.09 0.58 -23.61
C HIS A 327 8.26 -0.50 -24.31
N SER A 328 8.78 -1.71 -24.39
CA SER A 328 8.04 -2.89 -24.86
C SER A 328 8.02 -3.93 -23.75
N TYR A 329 6.83 -4.24 -23.25
CA TYR A 329 6.62 -5.10 -22.09
C TYR A 329 6.24 -6.51 -22.51
N SER A 330 6.76 -7.51 -21.81
CA SER A 330 6.31 -8.89 -21.91
C SER A 330 6.02 -9.46 -20.50
N TYR A 331 5.12 -10.43 -20.46
CA TYR A 331 4.62 -11.02 -19.23
C TYR A 331 4.66 -12.53 -19.28
N ASN A 332 4.82 -13.17 -18.12
CA ASN A 332 4.62 -14.61 -18.02
C ASN A 332 3.10 -14.94 -17.89
N GLY A 333 2.76 -16.23 -17.75
CA GLY A 333 1.37 -16.69 -17.64
C GLY A 333 0.61 -16.11 -16.44
N ARG A 334 1.29 -15.82 -15.33
CA ARG A 334 0.72 -15.21 -14.12
C ARG A 334 0.61 -13.68 -14.17
N SER A 335 0.84 -13.06 -15.34
CA SER A 335 0.85 -11.62 -15.56
C SER A 335 1.97 -10.86 -14.81
N GLU A 336 3.03 -11.54 -14.40
CA GLU A 336 4.23 -10.93 -13.85
C GLU A 336 5.09 -10.40 -14.99
N LEU A 337 5.67 -9.20 -14.83
CA LEU A 337 6.52 -8.56 -15.85
C LEU A 337 7.79 -9.38 -16.09
N ALA A 338 7.92 -9.98 -17.27
CA ALA A 338 9.08 -10.79 -17.63
C ALA A 338 10.19 -9.95 -18.28
N ALA A 339 9.83 -8.93 -19.07
CA ALA A 339 10.79 -8.00 -19.63
C ALA A 339 10.19 -6.62 -19.93
N ASP A 340 11.06 -5.60 -19.88
CA ASP A 340 10.87 -4.26 -20.43
C ASP A 340 12.05 -3.96 -21.39
N ALA A 341 11.80 -4.02 -22.69
CA ALA A 341 12.77 -3.65 -23.70
C ALA A 341 12.64 -2.17 -24.03
N MET A 342 13.64 -1.38 -23.64
CA MET A 342 13.65 0.06 -23.85
C MET A 342 14.39 0.40 -25.15
N SER A 343 13.88 1.37 -25.92
CA SER A 343 14.56 1.89 -27.12
C SER A 343 15.90 2.56 -26.80
N ARG A 344 16.10 2.98 -25.54
CA ARG A 344 17.36 3.50 -24.99
C ARG A 344 17.49 2.96 -23.56
N GLY A 345 18.67 2.46 -23.19
CA GLY A 345 18.94 1.91 -21.86
C GLY A 345 18.96 0.38 -21.80
N GLY A 346 18.52 -0.31 -22.86
CA GLY A 346 18.59 -1.77 -22.98
C GLY A 346 17.35 -2.51 -22.50
N THR A 347 17.50 -3.78 -22.21
CA THR A 347 16.41 -4.65 -21.76
C THR A 347 16.55 -4.96 -20.29
N TYR A 348 15.48 -4.73 -19.54
CA TYR A 348 15.28 -5.22 -18.19
C TYR A 348 14.57 -6.56 -18.28
N SER A 349 15.03 -7.56 -17.56
CA SER A 349 14.40 -8.89 -17.58
C SER A 349 14.32 -9.48 -16.18
N TYR A 350 13.24 -10.24 -15.93
CA TYR A 350 12.90 -10.76 -14.61
C TYR A 350 12.40 -12.19 -14.72
N ALA A 351 12.80 -13.04 -13.78
CA ALA A 351 12.23 -14.37 -13.60
C ALA A 351 11.73 -14.51 -12.16
N TYR A 352 10.68 -15.30 -11.98
CA TYR A 352 9.98 -15.46 -10.72
C TYR A 352 9.81 -16.94 -10.37
N ASP A 353 9.75 -17.24 -9.09
CA ASP A 353 9.27 -18.54 -8.61
C ASP A 353 7.73 -18.63 -8.71
N ASN A 354 7.14 -19.73 -8.27
CA ASN A 354 5.70 -19.97 -8.41
C ASN A 354 4.81 -19.09 -7.53
N ILE A 355 5.37 -18.37 -6.55
CA ILE A 355 4.63 -17.49 -5.65
C ILE A 355 4.99 -16.02 -5.83
N GLY A 356 5.73 -15.68 -6.92
CA GLY A 356 6.02 -14.33 -7.31
C GLY A 356 7.29 -13.73 -6.73
N ASN A 357 8.12 -14.49 -5.99
CA ASN A 357 9.43 -13.99 -5.61
C ASN A 357 10.32 -13.88 -6.85
N ARG A 358 11.05 -12.78 -6.99
CA ARG A 358 12.05 -12.64 -8.05
C ARG A 358 13.19 -13.63 -7.81
N VAL A 359 13.51 -14.43 -8.81
CA VAL A 359 14.63 -15.39 -8.80
C VAL A 359 15.85 -14.79 -9.49
N THR A 360 15.63 -14.08 -10.61
CA THR A 360 16.70 -13.34 -11.29
C THR A 360 16.21 -11.99 -11.78
N SER A 361 17.12 -11.02 -11.85
CA SER A 361 16.91 -9.79 -12.60
C SER A 361 18.15 -9.41 -13.40
N ARG A 362 17.93 -8.70 -14.52
CA ARG A 362 18.96 -8.00 -15.26
C ARG A 362 18.43 -6.62 -15.62
N GLU A 363 19.15 -5.57 -15.30
CA GLU A 363 18.65 -4.19 -15.39
C GLU A 363 19.48 -3.37 -16.39
N GLY A 364 19.10 -3.42 -17.68
CA GLY A 364 19.69 -2.63 -18.76
C GLY A 364 20.75 -3.35 -19.58
N SER A 365 21.29 -2.63 -20.61
CA SER A 365 22.32 -3.15 -21.50
C SER A 365 23.65 -3.30 -20.77
N GLY A 366 24.22 -4.49 -20.83
CA GLY A 366 25.52 -4.80 -20.21
C GLY A 366 25.47 -4.96 -18.70
N ALA A 367 24.30 -4.91 -18.07
CA ALA A 367 24.18 -5.20 -16.64
C ALA A 367 24.41 -6.69 -16.37
N SER A 368 25.11 -6.98 -15.27
CA SER A 368 25.24 -8.33 -14.72
C SER A 368 23.89 -8.82 -14.23
N ALA A 369 23.66 -10.12 -14.29
CA ALA A 369 22.48 -10.71 -13.69
C ALA A 369 22.59 -10.67 -12.16
N GLU A 370 21.48 -10.39 -11.50
CA GLU A 370 21.31 -10.60 -10.06
C GLU A 370 20.49 -11.85 -9.82
N ALA A 371 20.92 -12.70 -8.87
CA ALA A 371 20.18 -13.86 -8.43
C ALA A 371 19.67 -13.66 -7.01
N TYR A 372 18.42 -14.03 -6.76
CA TYR A 372 17.72 -13.85 -5.48
C TYR A 372 17.42 -15.21 -4.87
N THR A 373 17.73 -15.38 -3.60
CA THR A 373 17.38 -16.57 -2.81
C THR A 373 16.38 -16.17 -1.73
N ALA A 374 15.21 -16.79 -1.73
CA ALA A 374 14.18 -16.61 -0.70
C ALA A 374 14.12 -17.81 0.24
N ASN A 375 13.80 -17.56 1.53
CA ASN A 375 13.52 -18.59 2.53
C ASN A 375 12.04 -19.04 2.49
N ASN A 376 11.65 -19.92 3.40
CA ASN A 376 10.27 -20.41 3.54
C ASN A 376 9.24 -19.38 4.04
N LEU A 377 9.68 -18.14 4.36
CA LEU A 377 8.83 -16.99 4.70
C LEU A 377 8.73 -15.98 3.56
N ASN A 378 9.22 -16.33 2.34
CA ASN A 378 9.26 -15.42 1.18
C ASN A 378 10.15 -14.18 1.40
N GLN A 379 11.15 -14.30 2.25
CA GLN A 379 12.12 -13.25 2.53
C GLN A 379 13.40 -13.54 1.77
N TYR A 380 13.97 -12.57 1.08
CA TYR A 380 15.27 -12.71 0.46
C TYR A 380 16.36 -12.83 1.52
N THR A 381 17.16 -13.88 1.40
CA THR A 381 18.33 -14.16 2.26
C THR A 381 19.64 -13.85 1.57
N ALA A 382 19.63 -13.84 0.23
CA ALA A 382 20.79 -13.45 -0.57
C ALA A 382 20.35 -12.79 -1.88
N ILE A 383 21.08 -11.75 -2.28
CA ILE A 383 21.07 -11.12 -3.60
C ILE A 383 22.49 -11.19 -4.11
N THR A 384 22.74 -12.14 -5.03
CA THR A 384 24.05 -12.42 -5.57
C THR A 384 24.24 -11.70 -6.90
N ARG A 385 25.36 -11.04 -7.09
CA ARG A 385 25.73 -10.33 -8.32
C ARG A 385 26.91 -11.01 -9.00
N GLU A 386 26.89 -11.10 -10.32
CA GLU A 386 28.05 -11.59 -11.10
C GLU A 386 29.22 -10.62 -10.96
N GLU A 387 28.93 -9.31 -10.89
CA GLU A 387 29.91 -8.25 -10.65
C GLU A 387 29.48 -7.37 -9.48
N GLY A 388 30.40 -7.00 -8.62
CA GLY A 388 30.17 -6.19 -7.43
C GLY A 388 29.89 -7.01 -6.18
N ALA A 389 29.57 -6.32 -5.10
CA ALA A 389 29.31 -6.95 -3.80
C ALA A 389 27.91 -7.55 -3.75
N SER A 390 27.81 -8.82 -3.35
CA SER A 390 26.54 -9.45 -3.02
C SER A 390 25.98 -8.88 -1.72
N PHE A 391 24.66 -8.91 -1.56
CA PHE A 391 23.96 -8.42 -0.40
C PHE A 391 23.17 -9.56 0.27
N ALA A 392 23.24 -9.63 1.59
CA ALA A 392 22.45 -10.56 2.40
C ALA A 392 21.48 -9.78 3.28
N PRO A 393 20.22 -9.63 2.88
CA PRO A 393 19.17 -9.07 3.73
C PRO A 393 19.01 -9.87 5.02
N ALA A 394 18.69 -9.20 6.12
CA ALA A 394 18.34 -9.85 7.39
C ALA A 394 16.93 -9.42 7.79
N HIS A 395 16.24 -10.30 8.51
CA HIS A 395 14.88 -10.06 8.99
C HIS A 395 14.77 -10.40 10.48
N ASP A 396 13.88 -9.75 11.19
CA ASP A 396 13.49 -10.14 12.54
C ASP A 396 12.42 -11.26 12.51
N ALA A 397 12.04 -11.76 13.68
CA ALA A 397 11.09 -12.86 13.80
C ALA A 397 9.65 -12.48 13.34
N ASP A 398 9.31 -11.18 13.26
CA ASP A 398 8.04 -10.69 12.73
C ASP A 398 8.09 -10.45 11.21
N GLY A 399 9.24 -10.71 10.57
CA GLY A 399 9.43 -10.56 9.12
C GLY A 399 9.87 -9.18 8.67
N ASN A 400 10.15 -8.24 9.58
CA ASN A 400 10.66 -6.93 9.21
C ASN A 400 12.10 -7.02 8.74
N GLN A 401 12.43 -6.35 7.65
CA GLN A 401 13.79 -6.34 7.11
C GLN A 401 14.71 -5.45 7.95
N THR A 402 15.57 -6.06 8.75
CA THR A 402 16.49 -5.36 9.68
C THR A 402 17.80 -4.93 9.04
N LYS A 403 18.13 -5.46 7.86
CA LYS A 403 19.30 -5.07 7.08
C LYS A 403 18.88 -4.77 5.64
N ILE A 404 19.07 -3.53 5.21
CA ILE A 404 18.73 -3.05 3.87
C ILE A 404 19.94 -2.49 3.15
N GLN A 405 19.93 -2.50 1.81
CA GLN A 405 20.95 -1.86 0.98
C GLN A 405 20.33 -0.72 0.17
N THR A 406 21.00 0.41 0.13
CA THR A 406 20.66 1.58 -0.67
C THR A 406 21.86 2.00 -1.53
N SER A 407 21.71 3.01 -2.38
CA SER A 407 22.82 3.64 -3.10
C SER A 407 23.90 4.25 -2.18
N MET A 408 23.57 4.46 -0.90
CA MET A 408 24.48 4.98 0.13
C MET A 408 25.18 3.86 0.92
N GLY A 409 24.89 2.57 0.61
CA GLY A 409 25.43 1.40 1.30
C GLY A 409 24.40 0.69 2.18
N GLU A 410 24.89 -0.19 3.07
CA GLU A 410 24.05 -1.00 3.97
C GLU A 410 23.61 -0.20 5.20
N TRP A 411 22.37 -0.44 5.63
CA TRP A 411 21.75 0.14 6.81
C TRP A 411 21.17 -0.94 7.70
N GLU A 412 21.32 -0.76 8.99
CA GLU A 412 20.58 -1.50 10.01
C GLU A 412 19.28 -0.77 10.33
N VAL A 413 18.18 -1.51 10.42
CA VAL A 413 16.84 -0.96 10.68
C VAL A 413 16.25 -1.63 11.92
N SER A 414 15.70 -0.83 12.82
CA SER A 414 14.92 -1.32 13.95
C SER A 414 13.49 -0.81 13.93
N TYR A 415 12.59 -1.64 14.44
CA TYR A 415 11.16 -1.48 14.35
C TYR A 415 10.54 -1.40 15.75
N ASN A 416 9.49 -0.60 15.88
CA ASN A 416 8.66 -0.53 17.09
C ASN A 416 7.64 -1.70 17.14
N ALA A 417 6.83 -1.78 18.20
CA ALA A 417 5.84 -2.84 18.38
C ALA A 417 4.73 -2.89 17.32
N LEU A 418 4.57 -1.83 16.52
CA LEU A 418 3.62 -1.75 15.42
C LEU A 418 4.26 -2.10 14.05
N ASN A 419 5.48 -2.68 14.04
CA ASN A 419 6.27 -2.99 12.85
C ASN A 419 6.55 -1.76 11.97
N GLN A 420 6.64 -0.57 12.58
CA GLN A 420 7.03 0.65 11.90
C GLN A 420 8.54 0.84 12.02
N ALA A 421 9.22 1.17 10.92
CA ALA A 421 10.66 1.41 10.90
C ALA A 421 11.01 2.69 11.68
N ALA A 422 11.41 2.52 12.93
CA ALA A 422 11.63 3.63 13.87
C ALA A 422 13.03 4.22 13.76
N ARG A 423 14.05 3.41 13.42
CA ARG A 423 15.44 3.84 13.39
C ARG A 423 16.24 3.14 12.31
N PHE A 424 17.09 3.92 11.62
CA PHE A 424 18.04 3.43 10.62
C PHE A 424 19.43 3.88 11.01
N ILE A 425 20.43 2.98 10.92
CA ILE A 425 21.83 3.25 11.27
C ILE A 425 22.74 2.82 10.12
N GLN A 426 23.70 3.70 9.77
CA GLN A 426 24.78 3.42 8.86
C GLN A 426 26.05 4.11 9.38
N GLY A 427 26.94 3.35 9.98
CA GLY A 427 28.15 3.91 10.61
C GLY A 427 27.79 4.99 11.63
N ASN A 428 28.22 6.23 11.36
CA ASN A 428 27.95 7.39 12.22
C ASN A 428 26.62 8.12 11.90
N ARG A 429 25.93 7.71 10.84
CA ARG A 429 24.65 8.31 10.42
C ARG A 429 23.48 7.56 11.03
N ARG A 430 22.51 8.31 11.59
CA ARG A 430 21.29 7.79 12.18
C ARG A 430 20.09 8.57 11.67
N VAL A 431 19.02 7.83 11.31
CA VAL A 431 17.71 8.41 10.98
C VAL A 431 16.69 7.87 11.97
N GLU A 432 15.91 8.73 12.58
CA GLU A 432 14.83 8.38 13.51
C GLU A 432 13.49 8.86 12.96
N CYS A 433 12.47 8.01 13.07
CA CYS A 433 11.12 8.27 12.60
C CYS A 433 10.12 8.08 13.74
N ARG A 434 9.12 8.97 13.80
CA ARG A 434 7.98 8.88 14.73
C ARG A 434 6.69 8.82 13.93
N TYR A 435 5.68 8.17 14.52
CA TYR A 435 4.42 7.86 13.85
C TYR A 435 3.24 8.25 14.72
N ASP A 436 2.11 8.56 14.09
CA ASP A 436 0.84 8.81 14.79
C ASP A 436 -0.03 7.54 14.88
N TYR A 437 -1.19 7.66 15.51
CA TYR A 437 -2.15 6.58 15.72
C TYR A 437 -2.73 5.96 14.42
N LEU A 438 -2.59 6.65 13.28
CA LEU A 438 -2.96 6.15 11.95
C LEU A 438 -1.77 5.53 11.19
N ASN A 439 -0.63 5.30 11.87
CA ASN A 439 0.61 4.77 11.28
C ASN A 439 1.24 5.71 10.25
N ARG A 440 0.94 7.03 10.28
CA ARG A 440 1.54 8.02 9.39
C ARG A 440 2.83 8.53 10.03
N ARG A 441 3.92 8.65 9.25
CA ARG A 441 5.18 9.19 9.75
C ARG A 441 5.08 10.71 9.97
N ILE A 442 5.05 11.13 11.23
CA ILE A 442 4.89 12.53 11.62
C ILE A 442 6.21 13.29 11.84
N GLU A 443 7.31 12.57 12.09
CA GLU A 443 8.64 13.18 12.24
C GLU A 443 9.71 12.30 11.61
N LYS A 444 10.73 12.96 11.03
CA LYS A 444 11.98 12.35 10.57
C LYS A 444 13.14 13.23 11.02
N ALA A 445 14.04 12.66 11.83
CA ALA A 445 15.27 13.32 12.29
C ALA A 445 16.49 12.59 11.71
N VAL A 446 17.49 13.34 11.25
CA VAL A 446 18.75 12.82 10.69
C VAL A 446 19.90 13.34 11.52
N TYR A 447 20.78 12.46 11.94
CA TYR A 447 21.94 12.74 12.77
C TYR A 447 23.22 12.29 12.07
N GLU A 448 24.34 13.00 12.36
CA GLU A 448 25.70 12.58 12.11
C GLU A 448 26.40 12.52 13.46
N GLY A 449 26.69 11.31 13.99
CA GLY A 449 26.98 11.12 15.41
C GLY A 449 25.83 11.60 16.28
N ASP A 450 26.13 12.50 17.23
CA ASP A 450 25.13 13.12 18.11
C ASP A 450 24.63 14.47 17.60
N ILE A 451 25.09 14.91 16.42
CA ILE A 451 24.72 16.20 15.84
C ILE A 451 23.46 16.02 15.00
N LEU A 452 22.40 16.77 15.34
CA LEU A 452 21.19 16.84 14.54
C LEU A 452 21.46 17.65 13.26
N MET A 453 21.37 16.98 12.11
CA MET A 453 21.58 17.58 10.78
C MET A 453 20.28 18.11 10.18
N SER A 454 19.18 17.43 10.43
CA SER A 454 17.86 17.82 9.89
C SER A 454 16.76 17.18 10.72
N LYS A 455 15.72 17.93 11.00
CA LYS A 455 14.51 17.44 11.66
C LYS A 455 13.28 17.99 10.94
N LYS A 456 12.44 17.10 10.41
CA LYS A 456 11.25 17.45 9.65
C LYS A 456 10.02 16.89 10.33
N ARG A 457 8.92 17.65 10.27
CA ARG A 457 7.59 17.22 10.74
C ARG A 457 6.59 17.34 9.62
N PHE A 458 5.54 16.53 9.67
CA PHE A 458 4.58 16.39 8.58
C PHE A 458 3.16 16.54 9.11
N ILE A 459 2.32 17.23 8.35
CA ILE A 459 0.89 17.37 8.61
C ILE A 459 0.14 16.68 7.48
N TYR A 460 -0.98 16.01 7.84
CA TYR A 460 -1.74 15.16 6.95
C TYR A 460 -3.21 15.57 6.89
N HIS A 461 -3.82 15.40 5.71
CA HIS A 461 -5.26 15.30 5.50
C HIS A 461 -5.57 13.84 5.12
N GLY A 462 -6.26 13.11 5.99
CA GLY A 462 -6.33 11.65 5.86
C GLY A 462 -4.93 11.02 5.84
N TYR A 463 -4.59 10.29 4.80
CA TYR A 463 -3.24 9.73 4.58
C TYR A 463 -2.35 10.59 3.67
N LEU A 464 -2.86 11.68 3.11
CA LEU A 464 -2.12 12.56 2.24
C LEU A 464 -1.30 13.58 3.06
N GLN A 465 0.01 13.62 2.85
CA GLN A 465 0.86 14.63 3.47
C GLN A 465 0.58 15.99 2.81
N ILE A 466 0.06 16.93 3.57
CA ILE A 466 -0.31 18.26 3.07
C ILE A 466 0.69 19.36 3.46
N ALA A 467 1.54 19.15 4.45
CA ALA A 467 2.59 20.10 4.80
C ALA A 467 3.88 19.43 5.30
N GLU A 468 5.00 20.13 5.09
CA GLU A 468 6.33 19.82 5.61
C GLU A 468 6.87 21.00 6.40
N LEU A 469 7.37 20.73 7.60
CA LEU A 469 7.89 21.68 8.55
C LEU A 469 9.35 21.37 8.87
N ASP A 470 10.21 22.41 8.99
CA ASP A 470 11.54 22.24 9.59
C ASP A 470 11.43 22.47 11.11
N ALA A 471 11.84 21.49 11.89
CA ALA A 471 11.84 21.53 13.34
C ALA A 471 13.26 21.80 13.89
N ALA A 472 13.33 22.56 14.97
CA ALA A 472 14.58 22.76 15.71
C ALA A 472 14.95 21.53 16.53
N ALA A 473 16.17 21.50 17.07
CA ALA A 473 16.62 20.46 17.99
C ALA A 473 15.81 20.48 19.30
N THR A 474 15.42 21.66 19.77
CA THR A 474 14.57 21.84 20.96
C THR A 474 13.09 21.73 20.57
N GLU A 475 12.34 20.85 21.22
CA GLU A 475 10.92 20.62 20.92
C GLU A 475 10.02 21.82 21.27
N SER A 476 10.48 22.74 22.14
CA SER A 476 9.75 23.94 22.51
C SER A 476 9.68 25.02 21.42
N ALA A 477 10.55 24.96 20.40
CA ALA A 477 10.51 25.91 19.29
C ALA A 477 9.45 25.49 18.28
N MET A 478 8.59 26.41 17.88
CA MET A 478 7.61 26.18 16.82
C MET A 478 8.32 25.86 15.50
N PRO A 479 8.00 24.73 14.84
CA PRO A 479 8.60 24.39 13.56
C PRO A 479 8.26 25.42 12.47
N VAL A 480 9.12 25.56 11.47
CA VAL A 480 8.95 26.51 10.36
C VAL A 480 8.30 25.79 9.19
N LEU A 481 7.13 26.26 8.74
CA LEU A 481 6.49 25.75 7.53
C LEU A 481 7.37 25.98 6.31
N ARG A 482 7.68 24.91 5.56
CA ARG A 482 8.52 24.96 4.36
C ARG A 482 7.75 24.75 3.08
N LYS A 483 6.81 23.77 3.08
CA LYS A 483 6.05 23.41 1.91
C LYS A 483 4.64 23.04 2.29
N THR A 484 3.70 23.32 1.41
CA THR A 484 2.39 22.72 1.37
C THR A 484 2.23 21.93 0.07
N TYR A 485 1.37 20.92 0.10
CA TYR A 485 1.11 20.04 -1.03
C TYR A 485 -0.39 20.04 -1.34
N LEU A 486 -0.71 20.15 -2.62
CA LEU A 486 -2.06 19.91 -3.13
C LEU A 486 -2.05 18.59 -3.87
N TRP A 487 -2.93 17.70 -3.47
CA TRP A 487 -3.13 16.40 -4.11
C TRP A 487 -4.36 16.43 -5.00
N ASP A 488 -4.31 15.70 -6.11
CA ASP A 488 -5.47 15.49 -6.95
C ASP A 488 -6.47 14.60 -6.19
N PRO A 489 -7.72 15.05 -5.92
CA PRO A 489 -8.70 14.23 -5.21
C PRO A 489 -9.17 12.98 -5.96
N LEU A 490 -8.84 12.85 -7.26
CA LEU A 490 -9.19 11.69 -8.10
C LEU A 490 -8.03 10.69 -8.29
N GLU A 491 -6.80 11.05 -7.94
CA GLU A 491 -5.60 10.22 -7.95
C GLU A 491 -5.14 9.96 -6.48
#